data_60a7fc0bd632247187a3be7a1570bf36
#
_entry.id   60a7fc0bd632247187a3be7a1570bf36
#
_cell.length_a   1.000
_cell.length_b   1.000
_cell.length_c   1.000
_cell.angle_alpha   90.00
_cell.angle_beta   90.00
_cell.angle_gamma   90.00
#
_symmetry.space_group_name_H-M   'P 1'
#
loop_
_entity.id
_entity.type
_entity.pdbx_description
1 polymer ?
#
loop_
_entity_poly.entity_id
_entity_poly.type
_entity_poly.pdbx_seq_one_letter_code
_entity_poly.pdbx_strand_id
1 'polypeptide(L)'
;MFALGMDAYIVAGLIPSISQSFNKSSSAIGQGVTVFTLFFSISAPIFSTILAKSPVKKILVIAISVFTLANIITAISMNYLIYIISRAIAGLGAGVFSPIAISASNHLVSEKHKGKAIAFTVGGMSVGAVIGVPLGLEISKLSNWRFAMLVIIVISFIALISISILMPKFKIQAPPNLKDRFQLFLNRHVLRVISVTLCAAIASLGLYTYLADIIKANTDIKSLTYYLTAWGIGGLIGSFGIGFVIDKFKNTRFIMVNILILLALSFVLIPVSIKLPLLGLLPFILWGAMGWATQAPQQHILLKNHPKHGGSAIALNSSINYLGSAIGSAVGGIILFNVNSTSVLIYSALGITIIGILLQLLNLSIDKD
;
A
#
# COMPACT_ATOMS: atom_id res chain seq x y z
N MET A 1 5.60 11.08 -5.39
CA MET A 1 4.55 10.15 -4.87
C MET A 1 3.94 9.28 -5.97
N PHE A 2 3.65 9.81 -7.17
CA PHE A 2 3.09 8.99 -8.27
C PHE A 2 3.95 7.75 -8.59
N ALA A 3 5.27 7.91 -8.79
CA ALA A 3 6.17 6.79 -9.06
C ALA A 3 6.15 5.72 -7.96
N LEU A 4 6.07 6.13 -6.69
CA LEU A 4 5.98 5.21 -5.55
C LEU A 4 4.64 4.44 -5.56
N GLY A 5 3.54 5.12 -5.87
CA GLY A 5 2.22 4.48 -5.98
C GLY A 5 2.17 3.49 -7.13
N MET A 6 2.70 3.85 -8.30
CA MET A 6 2.78 2.94 -9.44
C MET A 6 3.64 1.71 -9.10
N ASP A 7 4.85 1.90 -8.52
CA ASP A 7 5.76 0.81 -8.20
C ASP A 7 5.23 -0.16 -7.13
N ALA A 8 4.53 0.37 -6.13
CA ALA A 8 3.96 -0.45 -5.06
C ALA A 8 2.91 -1.45 -5.54
N TYR A 9 2.20 -1.14 -6.63
CA TYR A 9 1.06 -1.93 -7.09
C TYR A 9 1.24 -2.60 -8.45
N ILE A 10 2.15 -2.11 -9.32
CA ILE A 10 2.27 -2.62 -10.70
C ILE A 10 2.79 -4.04 -10.76
N VAL A 11 3.66 -4.45 -9.82
CA VAL A 11 4.29 -5.78 -9.82
C VAL A 11 3.24 -6.89 -9.79
N ALA A 12 2.14 -6.71 -9.05
CA ALA A 12 1.03 -7.67 -9.02
C ALA A 12 0.47 -7.97 -10.42
N GLY A 13 0.35 -6.96 -11.28
CA GLY A 13 -0.07 -7.13 -12.66
C GLY A 13 1.02 -7.69 -13.58
N LEU A 14 2.29 -7.51 -13.23
CA LEU A 14 3.44 -7.95 -14.03
C LEU A 14 3.94 -9.35 -13.64
N ILE A 15 3.41 -9.97 -12.56
CA ILE A 15 3.83 -11.30 -12.11
C ILE A 15 3.90 -12.31 -13.26
N PRO A 16 2.91 -12.44 -14.16
CA PRO A 16 2.99 -13.41 -15.25
C PRO A 16 4.19 -13.18 -16.18
N SER A 17 4.45 -11.93 -16.57
CA SER A 17 5.56 -11.58 -17.47
C SER A 17 6.92 -11.74 -16.80
N ILE A 18 7.04 -11.40 -15.51
CA ILE A 18 8.27 -11.56 -14.74
C ILE A 18 8.54 -13.04 -14.48
N SER A 19 7.50 -13.83 -14.17
CA SER A 19 7.58 -15.29 -14.01
C SER A 19 8.16 -15.96 -15.24
N GLN A 20 7.66 -15.59 -16.41
CA GLN A 20 8.17 -16.08 -17.69
C GLN A 20 9.64 -15.70 -17.92
N SER A 21 10.01 -14.42 -17.64
CA SER A 21 11.37 -13.92 -17.85
C SER A 21 12.42 -14.61 -16.99
N PHE A 22 12.10 -14.99 -15.76
CA PHE A 22 13.03 -15.64 -14.84
C PHE A 22 12.82 -17.15 -14.72
N ASN A 23 11.84 -17.72 -15.44
CA ASN A 23 11.43 -19.11 -15.31
C ASN A 23 11.16 -19.50 -13.83
N LYS A 24 10.37 -18.68 -13.14
CA LYS A 24 10.01 -18.84 -11.74
C LYS A 24 8.49 -18.83 -11.58
N SER A 25 7.98 -19.47 -10.52
CA SER A 25 6.54 -19.46 -10.21
C SER A 25 6.05 -18.05 -9.84
N SER A 26 4.74 -17.82 -10.02
CA SER A 26 4.07 -16.60 -9.53
C SER A 26 4.31 -16.38 -8.04
N SER A 27 4.30 -17.45 -7.25
CA SER A 27 4.62 -17.45 -5.83
C SER A 27 6.01 -16.87 -5.55
N ALA A 28 7.04 -17.30 -6.31
CA ALA A 28 8.39 -16.78 -6.18
C ALA A 28 8.47 -15.30 -6.55
N ILE A 29 7.86 -14.89 -7.67
CA ILE A 29 7.87 -13.49 -8.10
C ILE A 29 7.10 -12.59 -7.12
N GLY A 30 6.01 -13.07 -6.55
CA GLY A 30 5.23 -12.38 -5.50
C GLY A 30 6.08 -12.02 -4.26
N GLN A 31 7.17 -12.78 -3.97
CA GLN A 31 8.10 -12.41 -2.91
C GLN A 31 8.80 -11.06 -3.18
N GLY A 32 8.85 -10.60 -4.41
CA GLY A 32 9.31 -9.23 -4.72
C GLY A 32 8.40 -8.15 -4.13
N VAL A 33 7.08 -8.39 -4.06
CA VAL A 33 6.14 -7.51 -3.34
C VAL A 33 6.33 -7.65 -1.83
N THR A 34 6.50 -8.87 -1.34
CA THR A 34 6.76 -9.15 0.08
C THR A 34 7.97 -8.37 0.61
N VAL A 35 9.13 -8.50 -0.05
CA VAL A 35 10.34 -7.79 0.39
C VAL A 35 10.21 -6.29 0.23
N PHE A 36 9.62 -5.79 -0.86
CA PHE A 36 9.38 -4.36 -1.05
C PHE A 36 8.55 -3.78 0.10
N THR A 37 7.39 -4.37 0.40
CA THR A 37 6.49 -3.86 1.43
C THR A 37 7.03 -4.07 2.85
N LEU A 38 7.78 -5.14 3.10
CA LEU A 38 8.48 -5.37 4.35
C LEU A 38 9.52 -4.26 4.60
N PHE A 39 10.41 -4.02 3.64
CA PHE A 39 11.44 -2.99 3.78
C PHE A 39 10.85 -1.58 3.79
N PHE A 40 9.74 -1.35 3.09
CA PHE A 40 8.97 -0.11 3.22
C PHE A 40 8.46 0.08 4.65
N SER A 41 7.87 -0.95 5.26
CA SER A 41 7.27 -0.87 6.59
C SER A 41 8.28 -0.56 7.70
N ILE A 42 9.47 -1.13 7.62
CA ILE A 42 10.52 -0.98 8.66
C ILE A 42 11.39 0.26 8.44
N SER A 43 11.52 0.74 7.21
CA SER A 43 12.40 1.87 6.90
C SER A 43 11.90 3.20 7.47
N ALA A 44 10.60 3.46 7.41
CA ALA A 44 10.01 4.71 7.92
C ALA A 44 10.32 4.95 9.41
N PRO A 45 10.06 4.03 10.35
CA PRO A 45 10.37 4.24 11.76
C PRO A 45 11.88 4.33 12.05
N ILE A 46 12.72 3.56 11.36
CA ILE A 46 14.16 3.53 11.59
C ILE A 46 14.83 4.79 11.07
N PHE A 47 14.66 5.09 9.78
CA PHE A 47 15.39 6.18 9.14
C PHE A 47 14.85 7.56 9.52
N SER A 48 13.57 7.70 9.87
CA SER A 48 13.05 8.95 10.40
C SER A 48 13.73 9.38 11.70
N THR A 49 14.28 8.46 12.47
CA THR A 49 15.05 8.74 13.68
C THR A 49 16.52 8.99 13.37
N ILE A 50 17.16 8.13 12.56
CA ILE A 50 18.58 8.28 12.20
C ILE A 50 18.82 9.59 11.45
N LEU A 51 17.91 9.97 10.55
CA LEU A 51 18.03 11.13 9.70
C LEU A 51 17.40 12.41 10.31
N ALA A 52 16.86 12.34 11.52
CA ALA A 52 16.12 13.42 12.18
C ALA A 52 16.85 14.78 12.22
N LYS A 53 18.19 14.76 12.29
CA LYS A 53 19.02 15.99 12.33
C LYS A 53 19.39 16.51 10.93
N SER A 54 19.11 15.75 9.87
CA SER A 54 19.49 16.11 8.51
C SER A 54 18.49 17.07 7.86
N PRO A 55 18.94 17.95 6.94
CA PRO A 55 18.02 18.76 6.14
C PRO A 55 17.06 17.88 5.32
N VAL A 56 15.78 18.24 5.28
CA VAL A 56 14.72 17.49 4.61
C VAL A 56 15.03 17.25 3.13
N LYS A 57 15.53 18.26 2.44
CA LYS A 57 15.99 18.16 1.05
C LYS A 57 17.01 17.02 0.86
N LYS A 58 18.02 16.93 1.74
CA LYS A 58 19.06 15.88 1.67
C LYS A 58 18.44 14.49 1.83
N ILE A 59 17.50 14.33 2.77
CA ILE A 59 16.83 13.05 3.02
C ILE A 59 16.01 12.63 1.78
N LEU A 60 15.20 13.56 1.24
CA LEU A 60 14.36 13.28 0.07
C LEU A 60 15.21 12.96 -1.18
N VAL A 61 16.30 13.69 -1.43
CA VAL A 61 17.20 13.42 -2.55
C VAL A 61 17.83 12.02 -2.41
N ILE A 62 18.35 11.67 -1.24
CA ILE A 62 18.93 10.34 -1.00
C ILE A 62 17.87 9.26 -1.18
N ALA A 63 16.70 9.42 -0.58
CA ALA A 63 15.64 8.41 -0.61
C ALA A 63 15.12 8.16 -2.04
N ILE A 64 14.87 9.23 -2.83
CA ILE A 64 14.43 9.08 -4.21
C ILE A 64 15.56 8.59 -5.13
N SER A 65 16.82 8.92 -4.85
CA SER A 65 17.96 8.35 -5.58
C SER A 65 18.08 6.85 -5.35
N VAL A 66 17.98 6.39 -4.09
CA VAL A 66 17.98 4.96 -3.74
C VAL A 66 16.83 4.24 -4.44
N PHE A 67 15.62 4.83 -4.41
CA PHE A 67 14.44 4.27 -5.09
C PHE A 67 14.63 4.18 -6.61
N THR A 68 15.13 5.25 -7.24
CA THR A 68 15.37 5.29 -8.69
C THR A 68 16.43 4.27 -9.11
N LEU A 69 17.57 4.24 -8.39
CA LEU A 69 18.65 3.27 -8.67
C LEU A 69 18.19 1.83 -8.49
N ALA A 70 17.42 1.55 -7.44
CA ALA A 70 16.85 0.23 -7.22
C ALA A 70 15.92 -0.19 -8.37
N ASN A 71 15.08 0.71 -8.88
CA ASN A 71 14.22 0.43 -10.03
C ASN A 71 15.01 0.26 -11.33
N ILE A 72 16.14 0.97 -11.52
CA ILE A 72 17.07 0.69 -12.61
C ILE A 72 17.61 -0.74 -12.49
N ILE A 73 18.10 -1.14 -11.32
CA ILE A 73 18.58 -2.51 -11.07
C ILE A 73 17.47 -3.53 -11.32
N THR A 74 16.24 -3.23 -10.91
CA THR A 74 15.07 -4.09 -11.19
C THR A 74 14.88 -4.26 -12.71
N ALA A 75 14.90 -3.16 -13.47
CA ALA A 75 14.69 -3.17 -14.92
C ALA A 75 15.76 -3.95 -15.68
N ILE A 76 17.03 -3.88 -15.25
CA ILE A 76 18.15 -4.57 -15.89
C ILE A 76 18.47 -5.93 -15.25
N SER A 77 17.69 -6.38 -14.27
CA SER A 77 17.95 -7.64 -13.55
C SER A 77 17.93 -8.83 -14.52
N MET A 78 19.00 -9.62 -14.48
CA MET A 78 19.16 -10.82 -15.33
C MET A 78 18.75 -12.09 -14.60
N ASN A 79 18.62 -12.06 -13.27
CA ASN A 79 18.24 -13.21 -12.47
C ASN A 79 17.33 -12.81 -11.31
N TYR A 80 16.68 -13.84 -10.76
CA TYR A 80 15.71 -13.70 -9.67
C TYR A 80 16.30 -13.05 -8.40
N LEU A 81 17.56 -13.37 -8.04
CA LEU A 81 18.18 -12.85 -6.83
C LEU A 81 18.39 -11.33 -6.92
N ILE A 82 18.89 -10.83 -8.06
CA ILE A 82 19.06 -9.39 -8.30
C ILE A 82 17.70 -8.69 -8.24
N TYR A 83 16.65 -9.29 -8.84
CA TYR A 83 15.29 -8.78 -8.76
C TYR A 83 14.84 -8.63 -7.30
N ILE A 84 14.97 -9.66 -6.46
CA ILE A 84 14.54 -9.61 -5.04
C ILE A 84 15.33 -8.56 -4.25
N ILE A 85 16.65 -8.48 -4.42
CA ILE A 85 17.49 -7.51 -3.72
C ILE A 85 17.10 -6.08 -4.14
N SER A 86 16.90 -5.85 -5.43
CA SER A 86 16.48 -4.53 -5.93
C SER A 86 15.11 -4.12 -5.40
N ARG A 87 14.16 -5.05 -5.24
CA ARG A 87 12.86 -4.79 -4.63
C ARG A 87 12.98 -4.39 -3.15
N ALA A 88 13.86 -5.05 -2.39
CA ALA A 88 14.16 -4.67 -1.01
C ALA A 88 14.71 -3.23 -0.92
N ILE A 89 15.68 -2.89 -1.77
CA ILE A 89 16.28 -1.55 -1.80
C ILE A 89 15.26 -0.49 -2.25
N ALA A 90 14.40 -0.79 -3.23
CA ALA A 90 13.32 0.10 -3.65
C ALA A 90 12.34 0.37 -2.50
N GLY A 91 11.98 -0.67 -1.73
CA GLY A 91 11.14 -0.55 -0.53
C GLY A 91 11.76 0.35 0.53
N LEU A 92 13.07 0.24 0.79
CA LEU A 92 13.79 1.14 1.71
C LEU A 92 13.68 2.60 1.24
N GLY A 93 13.99 2.89 -0.02
CA GLY A 93 13.90 4.24 -0.58
C GLY A 93 12.50 4.82 -0.49
N ALA A 94 11.49 4.05 -0.89
CA ALA A 94 10.09 4.46 -0.87
C ALA A 94 9.56 4.72 0.55
N GLY A 95 9.89 3.87 1.51
CA GLY A 95 9.45 3.98 2.90
C GLY A 95 10.08 5.15 3.65
N VAL A 96 11.30 5.57 3.28
CA VAL A 96 11.90 6.81 3.78
C VAL A 96 11.29 8.03 3.10
N PHE A 97 11.11 7.98 1.78
CA PHE A 97 10.64 9.11 0.99
C PHE A 97 9.21 9.53 1.35
N SER A 98 8.29 8.57 1.44
CA SER A 98 6.85 8.86 1.54
C SER A 98 6.46 9.72 2.74
N PRO A 99 6.77 9.37 4.00
CA PRO A 99 6.36 10.18 5.15
C PRO A 99 7.07 11.54 5.19
N ILE A 100 8.31 11.61 4.71
CA ILE A 100 9.07 12.87 4.69
C ILE A 100 8.54 13.81 3.61
N ALA A 101 8.12 13.30 2.45
CA ALA A 101 7.50 14.08 1.39
C ALA A 101 6.16 14.69 1.86
N ILE A 102 5.33 13.91 2.59
CA ILE A 102 4.08 14.40 3.17
C ILE A 102 4.37 15.51 4.21
N SER A 103 5.35 15.29 5.09
CA SER A 103 5.74 16.29 6.09
C SER A 103 6.31 17.55 5.46
N ALA A 104 7.12 17.40 4.41
CA ALA A 104 7.69 18.52 3.66
C ALA A 104 6.61 19.35 2.96
N SER A 105 5.65 18.71 2.31
CA SER A 105 4.54 19.42 1.64
C SER A 105 3.73 20.26 2.61
N ASN A 106 3.52 19.75 3.83
CA ASN A 106 2.83 20.48 4.90
C ASN A 106 3.64 21.70 5.41
N HIS A 107 4.96 21.61 5.42
CA HIS A 107 5.84 22.67 5.91
C HIS A 107 6.07 23.81 4.89
N LEU A 108 5.97 23.50 3.60
CA LEU A 108 6.26 24.44 2.51
C LEU A 108 5.11 25.39 2.16
N VAL A 109 3.95 25.23 2.80
CA VAL A 109 2.74 26.02 2.51
C VAL A 109 2.24 26.73 3.77
N SER A 110 1.45 27.80 3.58
CA SER A 110 0.77 28.47 4.68
C SER A 110 -0.27 27.59 5.37
N GLU A 111 -0.62 27.88 6.63
CA GLU A 111 -1.60 27.12 7.44
C GLU A 111 -2.90 26.82 6.67
N LYS A 112 -3.42 27.82 5.94
CA LYS A 112 -4.65 27.70 5.12
C LYS A 112 -4.57 26.62 4.04
N HIS A 113 -3.39 26.26 3.56
CA HIS A 113 -3.20 25.36 2.43
C HIS A 113 -2.62 23.99 2.83
N LYS A 114 -2.31 23.76 4.11
CA LYS A 114 -1.70 22.52 4.60
C LYS A 114 -2.48 21.28 4.21
N GLY A 115 -3.81 21.28 4.42
CA GLY A 115 -4.65 20.15 4.06
C GLY A 115 -4.64 19.85 2.57
N LYS A 116 -4.65 20.89 1.71
CA LYS A 116 -4.57 20.71 0.26
C LYS A 116 -3.22 20.13 -0.18
N ALA A 117 -2.11 20.58 0.43
CA ALA A 117 -0.78 20.09 0.10
C ALA A 117 -0.60 18.62 0.47
N ILE A 118 -1.08 18.20 1.65
CA ILE A 118 -1.09 16.80 2.06
C ILE A 118 -1.95 15.97 1.11
N ALA A 119 -3.19 16.41 0.83
CA ALA A 119 -4.10 15.71 -0.07
C ALA A 119 -3.52 15.54 -1.48
N PHE A 120 -2.87 16.56 -2.02
CA PHE A 120 -2.20 16.49 -3.32
C PHE A 120 -1.01 15.52 -3.31
N THR A 121 -0.21 15.53 -2.23
CA THR A 121 0.96 14.65 -2.10
C THR A 121 0.53 13.18 -1.97
N VAL A 122 -0.46 12.89 -1.12
CA VAL A 122 -1.01 11.53 -0.94
C VAL A 122 -1.81 11.11 -2.18
N GLY A 123 -2.58 12.03 -2.77
CA GLY A 123 -3.33 11.82 -4.01
C GLY A 123 -2.41 11.42 -5.17
N GLY A 124 -1.19 11.97 -5.24
CA GLY A 124 -0.20 11.54 -6.23
C GLY A 124 0.12 10.05 -6.15
N MET A 125 0.17 9.47 -4.94
CA MET A 125 0.37 8.03 -4.76
C MET A 125 -0.85 7.22 -5.24
N SER A 126 -2.05 7.68 -4.91
CA SER A 126 -3.30 7.05 -5.36
C SER A 126 -3.45 7.09 -6.89
N VAL A 127 -3.14 8.23 -7.52
CA VAL A 127 -3.16 8.37 -8.99
C VAL A 127 -2.11 7.45 -9.63
N GLY A 128 -0.93 7.29 -9.01
CA GLY A 128 0.08 6.34 -9.45
C GLY A 128 -0.42 4.89 -9.44
N ALA A 129 -1.15 4.50 -8.40
CA ALA A 129 -1.75 3.16 -8.32
C ALA A 129 -2.88 2.96 -9.34
N VAL A 130 -3.75 3.96 -9.54
CA VAL A 130 -4.97 3.81 -10.35
C VAL A 130 -4.74 4.03 -11.85
N ILE A 131 -3.91 4.99 -12.20
CA ILE A 131 -3.59 5.33 -13.60
C ILE A 131 -2.26 4.72 -14.02
N GLY A 132 -1.25 4.78 -13.15
CA GLY A 132 0.09 4.31 -13.46
C GLY A 132 0.15 2.80 -13.68
N VAL A 133 -0.61 2.01 -12.92
CA VAL A 133 -0.63 0.54 -13.06
C VAL A 133 -1.22 0.11 -14.41
N PRO A 134 -2.43 0.53 -14.81
CA PRO A 134 -2.96 0.20 -16.15
C PRO A 134 -2.06 0.67 -17.29
N LEU A 135 -1.55 1.91 -17.22
CA LEU A 135 -0.63 2.43 -18.24
C LEU A 135 0.64 1.58 -18.36
N GLY A 136 1.24 1.23 -17.22
CA GLY A 136 2.44 0.40 -17.23
C GLY A 136 2.19 -1.02 -17.75
N LEU A 137 1.01 -1.59 -17.49
CA LEU A 137 0.62 -2.89 -18.05
C LEU A 137 0.44 -2.82 -19.55
N GLU A 138 -0.23 -1.79 -20.08
CA GLU A 138 -0.38 -1.63 -21.54
C GLU A 138 0.99 -1.43 -22.21
N ILE A 139 1.88 -0.62 -21.62
CA ILE A 139 3.26 -0.46 -22.11
C ILE A 139 4.01 -1.80 -22.06
N SER A 140 3.83 -2.61 -21.02
CA SER A 140 4.48 -3.92 -20.90
C SER A 140 4.05 -4.91 -21.98
N LYS A 141 2.81 -4.82 -22.47
CA LYS A 141 2.31 -5.64 -23.57
C LYS A 141 2.96 -5.33 -24.92
N LEU A 142 3.41 -4.08 -25.11
CA LEU A 142 4.07 -3.65 -26.37
C LEU A 142 5.45 -4.26 -26.53
N SER A 143 6.12 -4.65 -25.45
CA SER A 143 7.47 -5.21 -25.50
C SER A 143 7.73 -6.22 -24.36
N ASN A 144 8.01 -5.73 -23.13
CA ASN A 144 8.19 -6.57 -21.96
C ASN A 144 7.98 -5.76 -20.67
N TRP A 145 7.91 -6.43 -19.52
CA TRP A 145 7.67 -5.83 -18.22
C TRP A 145 8.70 -4.76 -17.80
N ARG A 146 9.93 -4.81 -18.35
CA ARG A 146 11.00 -3.84 -18.06
C ARG A 146 10.64 -2.44 -18.51
N PHE A 147 9.84 -2.29 -19.57
CA PHE A 147 9.35 -0.99 -20.04
C PHE A 147 8.43 -0.31 -19.03
N ALA A 148 7.63 -1.09 -18.29
CA ALA A 148 6.86 -0.53 -17.18
C ALA A 148 7.76 0.01 -16.05
N MET A 149 8.88 -0.66 -15.77
CA MET A 149 9.88 -0.15 -14.82
C MET A 149 10.55 1.12 -15.32
N LEU A 150 10.84 1.25 -16.65
CA LEU A 150 11.40 2.46 -17.22
C LEU A 150 10.51 3.69 -17.01
N VAL A 151 9.18 3.53 -17.07
CA VAL A 151 8.26 4.64 -16.76
C VAL A 151 8.45 5.12 -15.31
N ILE A 152 8.56 4.20 -14.35
CA ILE A 152 8.82 4.53 -12.95
C ILE A 152 10.17 5.25 -12.80
N ILE A 153 11.20 4.76 -13.47
CA ILE A 153 12.55 5.34 -13.46
C ILE A 153 12.51 6.77 -13.97
N VAL A 154 11.89 7.01 -15.14
CA VAL A 154 11.81 8.35 -15.74
C VAL A 154 11.09 9.32 -14.81
N ILE A 155 9.93 8.94 -14.27
CA ILE A 155 9.15 9.80 -13.38
C ILE A 155 9.90 10.07 -12.07
N SER A 156 10.54 9.06 -11.48
CA SER A 156 11.31 9.23 -10.25
C SER A 156 12.58 10.04 -10.48
N PHE A 157 13.21 9.93 -11.64
CA PHE A 157 14.38 10.73 -12.05
C PHE A 157 14.01 12.20 -12.25
N ILE A 158 12.88 12.49 -12.90
CA ILE A 158 12.34 13.86 -13.01
C ILE A 158 12.08 14.43 -11.61
N ALA A 159 11.48 13.64 -10.71
CA ALA A 159 11.25 14.05 -9.33
C ALA A 159 12.57 14.32 -8.58
N LEU A 160 13.59 13.48 -8.77
CA LEU A 160 14.93 13.66 -8.20
C LEU A 160 15.55 15.00 -8.62
N ILE A 161 15.53 15.30 -9.93
CA ILE A 161 16.05 16.56 -10.48
C ILE A 161 15.26 17.74 -9.90
N SER A 162 13.92 17.67 -9.94
CA SER A 162 13.04 18.75 -9.45
C SER A 162 13.29 19.05 -7.97
N ILE A 163 13.37 18.03 -7.11
CA ILE A 163 13.67 18.20 -5.68
C ILE A 163 15.07 18.75 -5.48
N SER A 164 16.05 18.27 -6.24
CA SER A 164 17.44 18.69 -6.14
C SER A 164 17.65 20.17 -6.50
N ILE A 165 16.89 20.69 -7.46
CA ILE A 165 16.99 22.07 -7.92
C ILE A 165 16.06 22.98 -7.14
N LEU A 166 14.77 22.68 -7.12
CA LEU A 166 13.72 23.61 -6.69
C LEU A 166 13.47 23.62 -5.17
N MET A 167 13.79 22.54 -4.46
CA MET A 167 13.44 22.45 -3.05
C MET A 167 14.38 23.29 -2.16
N PRO A 168 13.87 24.16 -1.29
CA PRO A 168 14.68 24.90 -0.34
C PRO A 168 15.29 23.97 0.73
N LYS A 169 16.40 24.41 1.34
CA LYS A 169 17.01 23.71 2.48
C LYS A 169 16.32 24.15 3.77
N PHE A 170 15.64 23.23 4.46
CA PHE A 170 15.06 23.45 5.78
C PHE A 170 15.15 22.18 6.62
N LYS A 171 14.91 22.33 7.91
CA LYS A 171 14.82 21.22 8.88
C LYS A 171 13.42 21.20 9.44
N ILE A 172 12.86 20.03 9.64
CA ILE A 172 11.63 19.81 10.39
C ILE A 172 12.02 19.34 11.79
N GLN A 173 11.21 19.66 12.80
CA GLN A 173 11.41 19.13 14.15
C GLN A 173 11.54 17.61 14.08
N ALA A 174 12.58 17.10 14.77
CA ALA A 174 12.82 15.67 14.83
C ALA A 174 11.57 14.96 15.35
N PRO A 175 11.14 13.87 14.70
CA PRO A 175 10.07 13.05 15.23
C PRO A 175 10.47 12.51 16.61
N PRO A 176 9.48 12.12 17.45
CA PRO A 176 9.75 11.58 18.78
C PRO A 176 10.80 10.45 18.73
N ASN A 177 11.56 10.32 19.81
CA ASN A 177 12.59 9.29 19.96
C ASN A 177 12.04 7.89 19.68
N LEU A 178 12.88 6.96 19.23
CA LEU A 178 12.48 5.55 19.02
C LEU A 178 11.82 4.98 20.27
N LYS A 179 12.29 5.33 21.46
CA LYS A 179 11.73 4.90 22.74
C LYS A 179 10.25 5.28 22.89
N ASP A 180 9.88 6.52 22.55
CA ASP A 180 8.49 7.00 22.64
C ASP A 180 7.59 6.28 21.61
N ARG A 181 8.14 5.91 20.46
CA ARG A 181 7.43 5.12 19.45
C ARG A 181 7.26 3.67 19.90
N PHE A 182 8.27 3.06 20.52
CA PHE A 182 8.13 1.72 21.09
C PHE A 182 7.12 1.68 22.24
N GLN A 183 6.99 2.76 23.03
CA GLN A 183 5.96 2.84 24.06
C GLN A 183 4.54 2.81 23.48
N LEU A 184 4.33 3.32 22.26
CA LEU A 184 3.03 3.18 21.57
C LEU A 184 2.68 1.74 21.27
N PHE A 185 3.65 0.87 20.96
CA PHE A 185 3.41 -0.58 20.82
C PHE A 185 2.99 -1.27 22.12
N LEU A 186 3.32 -0.69 23.27
CA LEU A 186 2.89 -1.22 24.57
C LEU A 186 1.50 -0.72 24.98
N ASN A 187 0.96 0.28 24.30
CA ASN A 187 -0.34 0.82 24.57
C ASN A 187 -1.44 -0.11 24.04
N ARG A 188 -2.25 -0.68 24.94
CA ARG A 188 -3.32 -1.65 24.62
C ARG A 188 -4.33 -1.09 23.61
N HIS A 189 -4.66 0.20 23.68
CA HIS A 189 -5.59 0.82 22.73
C HIS A 189 -4.98 0.91 21.33
N VAL A 190 -3.72 1.34 21.23
CA VAL A 190 -2.99 1.39 19.93
C VAL A 190 -2.88 0.00 19.35
N LEU A 191 -2.48 -1.00 20.13
CA LEU A 191 -2.38 -2.41 19.70
C LEU A 191 -3.71 -2.92 19.12
N ARG A 192 -4.82 -2.65 19.77
CA ARG A 192 -6.15 -3.06 19.28
C ARG A 192 -6.49 -2.44 17.92
N VAL A 193 -6.21 -1.15 17.74
CA VAL A 193 -6.47 -0.46 16.47
C VAL A 193 -5.58 -1.00 15.35
N ILE A 194 -4.27 -1.11 15.59
CA ILE A 194 -3.32 -1.58 14.57
C ILE A 194 -3.47 -3.07 14.24
N SER A 195 -4.00 -3.90 15.16
CA SER A 195 -4.29 -5.30 14.87
C SER A 195 -5.41 -5.45 13.82
N VAL A 196 -6.42 -4.60 13.86
CA VAL A 196 -7.47 -4.55 12.83
C VAL A 196 -6.90 -4.09 11.49
N THR A 197 -6.03 -3.06 11.50
CA THR A 197 -5.31 -2.62 10.30
C THR A 197 -4.46 -3.74 9.71
N LEU A 198 -3.76 -4.49 10.56
CA LEU A 198 -2.94 -5.63 10.15
C LEU A 198 -3.79 -6.69 9.42
N CYS A 199 -4.91 -7.12 10.02
CA CYS A 199 -5.81 -8.08 9.41
C CYS A 199 -6.36 -7.60 8.07
N ALA A 200 -6.83 -6.36 8.00
CA ALA A 200 -7.35 -5.76 6.77
C ALA A 200 -6.29 -5.71 5.66
N ALA A 201 -5.04 -5.36 6.00
CA ALA A 201 -3.94 -5.29 5.05
C ALA A 201 -3.46 -6.67 4.60
N ILE A 202 -3.35 -7.66 5.50
CA ILE A 202 -3.04 -9.04 5.15
C ILE A 202 -4.06 -9.56 4.13
N ALA A 203 -5.34 -9.35 4.39
CA ALA A 203 -6.41 -9.82 3.53
C ALA A 203 -6.43 -9.07 2.19
N SER A 204 -6.53 -7.74 2.21
CA SER A 204 -6.76 -6.93 1.02
C SER A 204 -5.51 -6.79 0.15
N LEU A 205 -4.39 -6.33 0.72
CA LEU A 205 -3.17 -6.08 -0.04
C LEU A 205 -2.39 -7.38 -0.33
N GLY A 206 -2.46 -8.36 0.58
CA GLY A 206 -1.87 -9.68 0.35
C GLY A 206 -2.54 -10.39 -0.82
N LEU A 207 -3.88 -10.40 -0.87
CA LEU A 207 -4.64 -11.00 -1.98
C LEU A 207 -4.39 -10.25 -3.29
N TYR A 208 -4.28 -8.92 -3.26
CA TYR A 208 -3.99 -8.09 -4.44
C TYR A 208 -2.71 -8.53 -5.16
N THR A 209 -1.69 -8.97 -4.43
CA THR A 209 -0.43 -9.44 -5.01
C THR A 209 -0.64 -10.54 -6.04
N TYR A 210 -1.61 -11.42 -5.82
CA TYR A 210 -1.90 -12.57 -6.68
C TYR A 210 -3.17 -12.38 -7.53
N LEU A 211 -3.59 -11.13 -7.75
CA LEU A 211 -4.78 -10.82 -8.53
C LEU A 211 -4.66 -11.36 -9.97
N ALA A 212 -3.46 -11.30 -10.57
CA ALA A 212 -3.21 -11.85 -11.89
C ALA A 212 -3.47 -13.39 -11.96
N ASP A 213 -3.07 -14.11 -10.90
CA ASP A 213 -3.31 -15.56 -10.81
C ASP A 213 -4.80 -15.87 -10.65
N ILE A 214 -5.53 -15.06 -9.86
CA ILE A 214 -6.98 -15.18 -9.68
C ILE A 214 -7.70 -14.96 -11.03
N ILE A 215 -7.32 -13.93 -11.78
CA ILE A 215 -7.92 -13.64 -13.08
C ILE A 215 -7.61 -14.76 -14.07
N LYS A 216 -6.34 -15.17 -14.17
CA LYS A 216 -5.92 -16.26 -15.08
C LYS A 216 -6.64 -17.58 -14.80
N ALA A 217 -6.92 -17.88 -13.54
CA ALA A 217 -7.60 -19.13 -13.17
C ALA A 217 -9.11 -19.14 -13.50
N ASN A 218 -9.73 -17.97 -13.66
CA ASN A 218 -11.18 -17.84 -13.77
C ASN A 218 -11.65 -17.21 -15.09
N THR A 219 -10.81 -16.43 -15.77
CA THR A 219 -11.14 -15.70 -17.01
C THR A 219 -9.94 -15.61 -17.96
N ASP A 220 -10.10 -14.93 -19.10
CA ASP A 220 -8.97 -14.62 -19.98
C ASP A 220 -8.04 -13.58 -19.31
N ILE A 221 -6.74 -13.88 -19.27
CA ILE A 221 -5.70 -12.99 -18.73
C ILE A 221 -5.66 -11.62 -19.42
N LYS A 222 -6.14 -11.51 -20.67
CA LYS A 222 -6.28 -10.25 -21.39
C LYS A 222 -7.17 -9.25 -20.67
N SER A 223 -8.09 -9.72 -19.82
CA SER A 223 -8.97 -8.89 -19.02
C SER A 223 -8.32 -8.31 -17.75
N LEU A 224 -7.09 -8.74 -17.41
CA LEU A 224 -6.40 -8.35 -16.17
C LEU A 224 -6.38 -6.83 -15.94
N THR A 225 -6.10 -6.04 -16.97
CA THR A 225 -6.08 -4.57 -16.87
C THR A 225 -7.42 -4.02 -16.40
N TYR A 226 -8.55 -4.58 -16.87
CA TYR A 226 -9.89 -4.12 -16.44
C TYR A 226 -10.13 -4.36 -14.95
N TYR A 227 -9.74 -5.52 -14.43
CA TYR A 227 -9.89 -5.87 -13.02
C TYR A 227 -9.00 -5.03 -12.10
N LEU A 228 -7.73 -4.79 -12.50
CA LEU A 228 -6.83 -3.89 -11.78
C LEU A 228 -7.33 -2.45 -11.79
N THR A 229 -7.86 -1.97 -12.93
CA THR A 229 -8.47 -0.64 -13.05
C THR A 229 -9.73 -0.54 -12.17
N ALA A 230 -10.59 -1.56 -12.18
CA ALA A 230 -11.78 -1.62 -11.35
C ALA A 230 -11.43 -1.53 -9.85
N TRP A 231 -10.44 -2.31 -9.41
CA TRP A 231 -9.93 -2.24 -8.05
C TRP A 231 -9.37 -0.84 -7.71
N GLY A 232 -8.60 -0.25 -8.62
CA GLY A 232 -8.04 1.09 -8.46
C GLY A 232 -9.12 2.17 -8.37
N ILE A 233 -10.12 2.16 -9.27
CA ILE A 233 -11.28 3.08 -9.23
C ILE A 233 -12.00 2.94 -7.89
N GLY A 234 -12.24 1.70 -7.43
CA GLY A 234 -12.77 1.43 -6.11
C GLY A 234 -11.95 2.11 -5.03
N GLY A 235 -10.61 1.97 -5.07
CA GLY A 235 -9.69 2.60 -4.13
C GLY A 235 -9.84 4.14 -4.08
N LEU A 236 -9.99 4.80 -5.22
CA LEU A 236 -10.28 6.24 -5.26
C LEU A 236 -11.61 6.56 -4.57
N ILE A 237 -12.68 5.83 -4.95
CA ILE A 237 -14.00 6.03 -4.35
C ILE A 237 -13.93 5.86 -2.83
N GLY A 238 -13.27 4.80 -2.34
CA GLY A 238 -13.12 4.53 -0.92
C GLY A 238 -12.32 5.62 -0.20
N SER A 239 -11.16 6.01 -0.75
CA SER A 239 -10.27 7.00 -0.12
C SER A 239 -10.92 8.38 0.00
N PHE A 240 -11.60 8.84 -1.04
CA PHE A 240 -12.25 10.16 -1.02
C PHE A 240 -13.63 10.11 -0.34
N GLY A 241 -14.40 9.04 -0.55
CA GLY A 241 -15.75 8.92 -0.02
C GLY A 241 -15.80 8.71 1.48
N ILE A 242 -14.81 8.02 2.07
CA ILE A 242 -14.84 7.69 3.50
C ILE A 242 -14.80 8.92 4.40
N GLY A 243 -14.15 10.01 3.98
CA GLY A 243 -14.11 11.26 4.73
C GLY A 243 -15.52 11.81 4.98
N PHE A 244 -16.36 11.87 3.93
CA PHE A 244 -17.76 12.30 4.05
C PHE A 244 -18.59 11.40 4.97
N VAL A 245 -18.30 10.09 4.97
CA VAL A 245 -18.98 9.13 5.85
C VAL A 245 -18.59 9.36 7.30
N ILE A 246 -17.29 9.59 7.59
CA ILE A 246 -16.79 9.88 8.94
C ILE A 246 -17.40 11.18 9.48
N ASP A 247 -17.48 12.22 8.66
CA ASP A 247 -18.04 13.52 9.05
C ASP A 247 -19.55 13.41 9.36
N LYS A 248 -20.29 12.60 8.58
CA LYS A 248 -21.73 12.42 8.72
C LYS A 248 -22.09 11.49 9.91
N PHE A 249 -21.34 10.40 10.07
CA PHE A 249 -21.63 9.38 11.10
C PHE A 249 -20.55 9.44 12.19
N LYS A 250 -20.89 9.99 13.36
CA LYS A 250 -19.93 10.24 14.45
C LYS A 250 -19.23 9.00 15.03
N ASN A 251 -19.77 7.79 14.80
CA ASN A 251 -19.20 6.55 15.32
C ASN A 251 -18.23 5.91 14.32
N THR A 252 -16.99 6.40 14.32
CA THR A 252 -15.92 5.93 13.42
C THR A 252 -15.61 4.44 13.59
N ARG A 253 -15.80 3.87 14.79
CA ARG A 253 -15.55 2.44 15.03
C ARG A 253 -16.60 1.58 14.35
N PHE A 254 -17.87 1.99 14.39
CA PHE A 254 -18.95 1.30 13.67
C PHE A 254 -18.78 1.38 12.16
N ILE A 255 -18.31 2.53 11.65
CA ILE A 255 -17.94 2.67 10.23
C ILE A 255 -16.92 1.60 9.84
N MET A 256 -15.88 1.39 10.67
CA MET A 256 -14.86 0.38 10.41
C MET A 256 -15.41 -1.04 10.35
N VAL A 257 -16.38 -1.41 11.21
CA VAL A 257 -17.08 -2.71 11.14
C VAL A 257 -17.75 -2.88 9.77
N ASN A 258 -18.49 -1.86 9.32
CA ASN A 258 -19.20 -1.92 8.03
C ASN A 258 -18.21 -2.03 6.85
N ILE A 259 -17.08 -1.31 6.90
CA ILE A 259 -16.02 -1.42 5.88
C ILE A 259 -15.52 -2.87 5.80
N LEU A 260 -15.22 -3.50 6.94
CA LEU A 260 -14.72 -4.88 6.97
C LEU A 260 -15.78 -5.89 6.51
N ILE A 261 -17.06 -5.68 6.85
CA ILE A 261 -18.16 -6.53 6.36
C ILE A 261 -18.29 -6.42 4.84
N LEU A 262 -18.24 -5.20 4.27
CA LEU A 262 -18.30 -5.00 2.83
C LEU A 262 -17.05 -5.53 2.12
N LEU A 263 -15.87 -5.46 2.77
CA LEU A 263 -14.65 -6.08 2.28
C LEU A 263 -14.80 -7.61 2.25
N ALA A 264 -15.32 -8.23 3.30
CA ALA A 264 -15.60 -9.66 3.33
C ALA A 264 -16.61 -10.06 2.25
N LEU A 265 -17.66 -9.28 2.08
CA LEU A 265 -18.67 -9.49 1.03
C LEU A 265 -18.03 -9.46 -0.36
N SER A 266 -17.09 -8.54 -0.61
CA SER A 266 -16.39 -8.50 -1.90
C SER A 266 -15.66 -9.82 -2.19
N PHE A 267 -15.00 -10.43 -1.20
CA PHE A 267 -14.29 -11.70 -1.35
C PHE A 267 -15.25 -12.88 -1.60
N VAL A 268 -16.42 -12.88 -0.96
CA VAL A 268 -17.47 -13.89 -1.20
C VAL A 268 -18.02 -13.78 -2.63
N LEU A 269 -18.18 -12.55 -3.15
CA LEU A 269 -18.74 -12.30 -4.46
C LEU A 269 -17.77 -12.60 -5.61
N ILE A 270 -16.45 -12.53 -5.42
CA ILE A 270 -15.46 -12.78 -6.48
C ILE A 270 -15.67 -14.13 -7.16
N PRO A 271 -15.68 -15.30 -6.46
CA PRO A 271 -15.84 -16.59 -7.13
C PRO A 271 -17.17 -16.75 -7.87
N VAL A 272 -18.22 -16.07 -7.38
CA VAL A 272 -19.57 -16.18 -7.95
C VAL A 272 -19.72 -15.35 -9.22
N SER A 273 -19.14 -14.15 -9.25
CA SER A 273 -19.41 -13.18 -10.31
C SER A 273 -18.29 -12.98 -11.32
N ILE A 274 -17.07 -13.46 -11.05
CA ILE A 274 -15.89 -13.20 -11.87
C ILE A 274 -16.04 -13.63 -13.33
N LYS A 275 -16.90 -14.62 -13.61
CA LYS A 275 -17.21 -15.11 -14.97
C LYS A 275 -18.28 -14.27 -15.69
N LEU A 276 -18.95 -13.36 -14.97
CA LEU A 276 -20.02 -12.54 -15.55
C LEU A 276 -19.43 -11.29 -16.21
N PRO A 277 -19.72 -11.02 -17.49
CA PRO A 277 -19.27 -9.79 -18.15
C PRO A 277 -19.74 -8.56 -17.38
N LEU A 278 -18.88 -7.56 -17.21
CA LEU A 278 -19.11 -6.31 -16.48
C LEU A 278 -19.47 -6.48 -14.99
N LEU A 279 -20.44 -7.34 -14.64
CA LEU A 279 -20.83 -7.60 -13.25
C LEU A 279 -19.67 -8.20 -12.44
N GLY A 280 -18.79 -8.96 -13.09
CA GLY A 280 -17.57 -9.51 -12.47
C GLY A 280 -16.57 -8.44 -11.98
N LEU A 281 -16.68 -7.20 -12.45
CA LEU A 281 -15.83 -6.10 -12.00
C LEU A 281 -16.31 -5.49 -10.66
N LEU A 282 -17.60 -5.62 -10.33
CA LEU A 282 -18.19 -4.99 -9.13
C LEU A 282 -17.53 -5.43 -7.81
N PRO A 283 -17.24 -6.72 -7.56
CA PRO A 283 -16.55 -7.12 -6.35
C PRO A 283 -15.14 -6.52 -6.24
N PHE A 284 -14.45 -6.30 -7.35
CA PHE A 284 -13.12 -5.68 -7.35
C PHE A 284 -13.20 -4.18 -7.06
N ILE A 285 -14.21 -3.48 -7.57
CA ILE A 285 -14.50 -2.08 -7.19
C ILE A 285 -14.81 -2.02 -5.70
N LEU A 286 -15.66 -2.91 -5.18
CA LEU A 286 -16.01 -2.96 -3.76
C LEU A 286 -14.79 -3.28 -2.88
N TRP A 287 -13.98 -4.27 -3.29
CA TRP A 287 -12.73 -4.61 -2.62
C TRP A 287 -11.77 -3.42 -2.56
N GLY A 288 -11.50 -2.78 -3.70
CA GLY A 288 -10.65 -1.58 -3.74
C GLY A 288 -11.19 -0.47 -2.84
N ALA A 289 -12.49 -0.17 -2.93
CA ALA A 289 -13.13 0.86 -2.12
C ALA A 289 -12.99 0.57 -0.62
N MET A 290 -13.35 -0.61 -0.19
CA MET A 290 -13.30 -0.97 1.23
C MET A 290 -11.86 -1.15 1.73
N GLY A 291 -10.97 -1.75 0.94
CA GLY A 291 -9.56 -1.91 1.29
C GLY A 291 -8.87 -0.58 1.60
N TRP A 292 -9.06 0.44 0.75
CA TRP A 292 -8.44 1.76 0.95
C TRP A 292 -9.18 2.60 1.99
N ALA A 293 -10.51 2.43 2.11
CA ALA A 293 -11.30 3.13 3.12
C ALA A 293 -10.91 2.78 4.56
N THR A 294 -10.24 1.64 4.81
CA THR A 294 -9.82 1.21 6.17
C THR A 294 -8.90 2.20 6.87
N GLN A 295 -8.09 2.96 6.11
CA GLN A 295 -7.03 3.80 6.67
C GLN A 295 -7.56 5.01 7.46
N ALA A 296 -8.52 5.74 6.90
CA ALA A 296 -8.99 6.99 7.49
C ALA A 296 -9.68 6.79 8.86
N PRO A 297 -10.59 5.82 9.06
CA PRO A 297 -11.18 5.55 10.38
C PRO A 297 -10.13 5.20 11.44
N GLN A 298 -9.16 4.35 11.10
CA GLN A 298 -8.11 3.94 12.04
C GLN A 298 -7.21 5.12 12.44
N GLN A 299 -6.81 5.94 11.47
CA GLN A 299 -6.04 7.16 11.74
C GLN A 299 -6.83 8.16 12.57
N HIS A 300 -8.13 8.34 12.29
CA HIS A 300 -9.01 9.22 13.07
C HIS A 300 -9.11 8.78 14.52
N ILE A 301 -9.31 7.47 14.79
CA ILE A 301 -9.37 6.90 16.14
C ILE A 301 -8.04 7.14 16.88
N LEU A 302 -6.90 6.90 16.22
CA LEU A 302 -5.58 7.11 16.82
C LEU A 302 -5.30 8.57 17.15
N LEU A 303 -5.65 9.50 16.27
CA LEU A 303 -5.51 10.95 16.51
C LEU A 303 -6.36 11.42 17.67
N LYS A 304 -7.62 11.02 17.70
CA LYS A 304 -8.57 11.41 18.74
C LYS A 304 -8.13 10.97 20.14
N ASN A 305 -7.62 9.74 20.24
CA ASN A 305 -7.31 9.12 21.54
C ASN A 305 -5.85 9.40 21.99
N HIS A 306 -4.98 9.81 21.07
CA HIS A 306 -3.57 10.08 21.37
C HIS A 306 -3.12 11.45 20.82
N PRO A 307 -3.74 12.57 21.20
CA PRO A 307 -3.48 13.88 20.59
C PRO A 307 -2.01 14.33 20.69
N LYS A 308 -1.30 13.97 21.78
CA LYS A 308 0.12 14.29 21.96
C LYS A 308 1.07 13.47 21.08
N HIS A 309 0.67 12.26 20.69
CA HIS A 309 1.49 11.31 19.92
C HIS A 309 0.81 10.89 18.61
N GLY A 310 -0.22 11.62 18.17
CA GLY A 310 -1.05 11.26 17.02
C GLY A 310 -0.27 11.02 15.73
N GLY A 311 0.70 11.88 15.42
CA GLY A 311 1.55 11.70 14.25
C GLY A 311 2.37 10.40 14.28
N SER A 312 2.92 10.03 15.45
CA SER A 312 3.63 8.77 15.62
C SER A 312 2.71 7.55 15.54
N ALA A 313 1.49 7.66 16.08
CA ALA A 313 0.50 6.59 16.01
C ALA A 313 0.01 6.35 14.58
N ILE A 314 -0.19 7.41 13.78
CA ILE A 314 -0.50 7.31 12.34
C ILE A 314 0.65 6.66 11.58
N ALA A 315 1.90 7.10 11.83
CA ALA A 315 3.07 6.53 11.17
C ALA A 315 3.21 5.03 11.49
N LEU A 316 2.95 4.64 12.75
CA LEU A 316 2.90 3.24 13.16
C LEU A 316 1.80 2.47 12.41
N ASN A 317 0.58 3.00 12.35
CA ASN A 317 -0.52 2.38 11.61
C ASN A 317 -0.18 2.18 10.13
N SER A 318 0.47 3.16 9.50
CA SER A 318 0.94 3.05 8.11
C SER A 318 2.02 1.96 7.95
N SER A 319 2.98 1.87 8.88
CA SER A 319 3.99 0.80 8.89
C SER A 319 3.34 -0.58 9.03
N ILE A 320 2.35 -0.72 9.91
CA ILE A 320 1.59 -1.96 10.10
C ILE A 320 0.78 -2.32 8.84
N ASN A 321 0.23 -1.35 8.15
CA ASN A 321 -0.46 -1.60 6.87
C ASN A 321 0.47 -2.23 5.83
N TYR A 322 1.69 -1.69 5.65
CA TYR A 322 2.68 -2.28 4.74
C TYR A 322 3.22 -3.63 5.25
N LEU A 323 3.37 -3.79 6.57
CA LEU A 323 3.74 -5.07 7.17
C LEU A 323 2.65 -6.12 6.91
N GLY A 324 1.38 -5.75 7.02
CA GLY A 324 0.25 -6.62 6.67
C GLY A 324 0.28 -7.05 5.20
N SER A 325 0.59 -6.11 4.30
CA SER A 325 0.80 -6.41 2.88
C SER A 325 1.95 -7.42 2.70
N ALA A 326 3.07 -7.26 3.39
CA ALA A 326 4.20 -8.18 3.33
C ALA A 326 3.83 -9.59 3.82
N ILE A 327 3.19 -9.68 4.98
CA ILE A 327 2.74 -10.96 5.54
C ILE A 327 1.73 -11.63 4.60
N GLY A 328 0.73 -10.88 4.12
CA GLY A 328 -0.30 -11.41 3.23
C GLY A 328 0.27 -11.88 1.90
N SER A 329 1.21 -11.14 1.32
CA SER A 329 1.91 -11.54 0.09
C SER A 329 2.78 -12.79 0.32
N ALA A 330 3.51 -12.86 1.43
CA ALA A 330 4.33 -14.03 1.78
C ALA A 330 3.47 -15.30 1.96
N VAL A 331 2.43 -15.19 2.79
CA VAL A 331 1.50 -16.31 3.08
C VAL A 331 0.74 -16.71 1.82
N GLY A 332 0.26 -15.75 1.03
CA GLY A 332 -0.38 -16.03 -0.26
C GLY A 332 0.53 -16.78 -1.22
N GLY A 333 1.83 -16.45 -1.25
CA GLY A 333 2.82 -17.19 -2.02
C GLY A 333 2.98 -18.64 -1.54
N ILE A 334 3.03 -18.85 -0.23
CA ILE A 334 3.10 -20.21 0.36
C ILE A 334 1.85 -21.03 -0.02
N ILE A 335 0.66 -20.43 0.05
CA ILE A 335 -0.58 -21.09 -0.32
C ILE A 335 -0.57 -21.50 -1.80
N LEU A 336 -0.19 -20.57 -2.70
CA LEU A 336 -0.10 -20.88 -4.13
C LEU A 336 0.95 -21.96 -4.44
N PHE A 337 2.07 -21.93 -3.75
CA PHE A 337 3.14 -22.92 -3.96
C PHE A 337 2.70 -24.33 -3.55
N ASN A 338 2.04 -24.47 -2.38
CA ASN A 338 1.70 -25.78 -1.84
C ASN A 338 0.34 -26.33 -2.33
N VAL A 339 -0.66 -25.43 -2.48
CA VAL A 339 -2.04 -25.85 -2.77
C VAL A 339 -2.43 -25.58 -4.23
N ASN A 340 -1.73 -24.63 -4.88
CA ASN A 340 -1.99 -24.22 -6.27
C ASN A 340 -3.47 -23.86 -6.54
N SER A 341 -4.13 -23.24 -5.58
CA SER A 341 -5.55 -22.89 -5.65
C SER A 341 -5.79 -21.42 -5.30
N THR A 342 -6.32 -20.67 -6.27
CA THR A 342 -6.72 -19.27 -6.08
C THR A 342 -7.96 -19.13 -5.19
N SER A 343 -8.84 -20.14 -5.17
CA SER A 343 -10.00 -20.15 -4.26
C SER A 343 -9.55 -20.21 -2.80
N VAL A 344 -8.51 -20.98 -2.47
CA VAL A 344 -7.95 -21.03 -1.12
C VAL A 344 -7.37 -19.68 -0.71
N LEU A 345 -6.73 -18.95 -1.64
CA LEU A 345 -6.28 -17.58 -1.39
C LEU A 345 -7.43 -16.65 -1.00
N ILE A 346 -8.51 -16.67 -1.78
CA ILE A 346 -9.70 -15.83 -1.56
C ILE A 346 -10.34 -16.15 -0.22
N TYR A 347 -10.54 -17.44 0.10
CA TYR A 347 -11.12 -17.86 1.37
C TYR A 347 -10.21 -17.60 2.57
N SER A 348 -8.89 -17.66 2.39
CA SER A 348 -7.93 -17.26 3.43
C SER A 348 -8.03 -15.77 3.73
N ALA A 349 -8.12 -14.92 2.69
CA ALA A 349 -8.35 -13.48 2.85
C ALA A 349 -9.68 -13.19 3.55
N LEU A 350 -10.75 -13.91 3.20
CA LEU A 350 -12.05 -13.85 3.88
C LEU A 350 -11.91 -14.21 5.36
N GLY A 351 -11.23 -15.31 5.69
CA GLY A 351 -11.01 -15.74 7.08
C GLY A 351 -10.28 -14.70 7.91
N ILE A 352 -9.20 -14.11 7.37
CA ILE A 352 -8.47 -13.02 8.03
C ILE A 352 -9.35 -11.77 8.21
N THR A 353 -10.19 -11.45 7.23
CA THR A 353 -11.14 -10.32 7.34
C THR A 353 -12.17 -10.58 8.44
N ILE A 354 -12.66 -11.81 8.58
CA ILE A 354 -13.56 -12.18 9.68
C ILE A 354 -12.89 -12.01 11.05
N ILE A 355 -11.62 -12.41 11.18
CA ILE A 355 -10.83 -12.15 12.39
C ILE A 355 -10.76 -10.64 12.66
N GLY A 356 -10.50 -9.83 11.63
CA GLY A 356 -10.52 -8.36 11.73
C GLY A 356 -11.86 -7.81 12.20
N ILE A 357 -12.99 -8.36 11.71
CA ILE A 357 -14.33 -7.98 12.16
C ILE A 357 -14.52 -8.30 13.63
N LEU A 358 -14.16 -9.50 14.08
CA LEU A 358 -14.27 -9.92 15.48
C LEU A 358 -13.44 -9.03 16.40
N LEU A 359 -12.20 -8.71 16.03
CA LEU A 359 -11.35 -7.79 16.77
C LEU A 359 -11.96 -6.38 16.83
N GLN A 360 -12.55 -5.90 15.75
CA GLN A 360 -13.20 -4.59 15.73
C GLN A 360 -14.48 -4.55 16.57
N LEU A 361 -15.26 -5.62 16.60
CA LEU A 361 -16.44 -5.76 17.49
C LEU A 361 -16.03 -5.79 18.96
N LEU A 362 -14.95 -6.50 19.31
CA LEU A 362 -14.37 -6.46 20.65
C LEU A 362 -13.93 -5.04 21.03
N ASN A 363 -13.33 -4.29 20.11
CA ASN A 363 -12.97 -2.88 20.34
C ASN A 363 -14.19 -1.99 20.61
N LEU A 364 -15.34 -2.29 19.99
CA LEU A 364 -16.60 -1.59 20.26
C LEU A 364 -17.17 -1.88 21.65
N SER A 365 -17.01 -3.10 22.15
CA SER A 365 -17.54 -3.51 23.46
C SER A 365 -16.72 -2.93 24.62
N ILE A 366 -15.37 -2.90 24.48
CA ILE A 366 -14.46 -2.47 25.55
C ILE A 366 -14.47 -0.94 25.75
N ASP A 367 -14.71 -0.18 24.70
CA ASP A 367 -14.64 1.28 24.75
C ASP A 367 -16.04 1.94 24.89
N LYS A 368 -17.05 1.18 25.31
CA LYS A 368 -18.36 1.69 25.72
C LYS A 368 -18.37 2.18 27.19
N ASP A 369 -17.37 1.79 27.94
CA ASP A 369 -17.09 2.24 29.31
C ASP A 369 -16.04 3.38 29.29
#